data_5461e744b41e77f18be2184e8afc1b52
#
_entry.id   5461e744b41e77f18be2184e8afc1b52
#
_cell.length_a   1.000
_cell.length_b   1.000
_cell.length_c   1.000
_cell.angle_alpha   90.00
_cell.angle_beta   90.00
_cell.angle_gamma   90.00
#
_symmetry.space_group_name_H-M   'P 1'
#
loop_
_entity.id
_entity.type
_entity.pdbx_description
1 polymer ?
#
loop_
_entity_poly.entity_id
_entity_poly.type
_entity_poly.pdbx_seq_one_letter_code
_entity_poly.pdbx_strand_id
1 'polypeptide(L)'
;MPTFATPAPITAAVQVAGAQVRVTASDRTDTVVLVEPINEASASDLKVASKTEVDFAGGQLTVKTTVSGDKRGSVAIAIDLPADSRLVANLAYSSVHADGPLGACELHMASGQVQLDHIDALQANIAAGEVAIGHIARRANIDGGGFVMRIGEAKGTVGLSSSGGQAWIGHAFADLDLSSGSGNFDIDRADASITATTASGAIRIGRLTHGQAKLMSGSGDIEVGISEDTAASIDVNSERGAVHDSVSSQGNSEPSDHRVMVHARTRHGDIIIQRAAS
;
A
#
# COMPACT_ATOMS: atom_id res chain seq x y z
N MET A 1 -24.98 12.89 17.22
CA MET A 1 -23.53 12.52 17.12
C MET A 1 -23.15 11.82 18.42
N PRO A 2 -22.95 10.51 18.42
CA PRO A 2 -22.37 9.83 19.58
C PRO A 2 -20.93 10.31 19.81
N THR A 3 -20.62 10.60 21.08
CA THR A 3 -19.31 11.05 21.55
C THR A 3 -18.90 10.18 22.74
N PHE A 4 -17.68 9.69 22.73
CA PHE A 4 -17.15 8.79 23.74
C PHE A 4 -15.87 9.38 24.33
N ALA A 5 -15.69 9.31 25.63
CA ALA A 5 -14.43 9.69 26.27
C ALA A 5 -13.37 8.62 25.99
N THR A 6 -12.31 8.99 25.30
CA THR A 6 -11.22 8.10 24.85
C THR A 6 -9.87 8.77 25.08
N PRO A 7 -9.40 8.85 26.35
CA PRO A 7 -8.14 9.53 26.69
C PRO A 7 -6.88 8.79 26.18
N ALA A 8 -7.04 7.62 25.59
CA ALA A 8 -5.98 6.81 25.00
C ALA A 8 -6.39 6.30 23.61
N PRO A 9 -5.44 5.86 22.77
CA PRO A 9 -5.74 5.24 21.50
C PRO A 9 -6.72 4.07 21.63
N ILE A 10 -7.61 3.95 20.66
CA ILE A 10 -8.69 2.93 20.64
C ILE A 10 -8.51 1.99 19.44
N THR A 11 -9.36 0.96 19.37
CA THR A 11 -9.58 0.19 18.15
C THR A 11 -10.88 0.64 17.48
N ALA A 12 -10.79 1.14 16.25
CA ALA A 12 -11.96 1.46 15.43
C ALA A 12 -12.19 0.31 14.42
N ALA A 13 -13.28 -0.45 14.64
CA ALA A 13 -13.72 -1.51 13.75
C ALA A 13 -14.84 -1.01 12.84
N VAL A 14 -14.57 -0.89 11.54
CA VAL A 14 -15.46 -0.36 10.51
C VAL A 14 -15.87 -1.48 9.57
N GLN A 15 -17.14 -1.88 9.56
CA GLN A 15 -17.73 -2.89 8.69
C GLN A 15 -18.78 -2.25 7.80
N VAL A 16 -18.44 -1.94 6.56
CA VAL A 16 -19.32 -1.14 5.70
C VAL A 16 -19.40 -1.67 4.27
N ALA A 17 -20.56 -1.45 3.68
CA ALA A 17 -20.77 -1.69 2.26
C ALA A 17 -21.50 -0.50 1.63
N GLY A 18 -20.94 0.05 0.54
CA GLY A 18 -21.49 1.21 -0.14
C GLY A 18 -21.37 2.50 0.68
N ALA A 19 -20.35 2.66 1.50
CA ALA A 19 -20.15 3.81 2.37
C ALA A 19 -18.94 4.65 1.95
N GLN A 20 -19.01 5.95 2.30
CA GLN A 20 -17.85 6.85 2.31
C GLN A 20 -17.46 7.09 3.77
N VAL A 21 -16.27 6.65 4.14
CA VAL A 21 -15.77 6.75 5.51
C VAL A 21 -14.59 7.72 5.54
N ARG A 22 -14.68 8.71 6.41
CA ARG A 22 -13.59 9.61 6.74
C ARG A 22 -13.16 9.36 8.18
N VAL A 23 -11.86 9.12 8.39
CA VAL A 23 -11.26 8.97 9.71
C VAL A 23 -10.26 10.10 9.90
N THR A 24 -10.35 10.82 11.04
CA THR A 24 -9.37 11.84 11.40
C THR A 24 -8.73 11.48 12.72
N ALA A 25 -7.45 11.10 12.68
CA ALA A 25 -6.64 10.81 13.86
C ALA A 25 -5.89 12.07 14.29
N SER A 26 -6.06 12.50 15.52
CA SER A 26 -5.44 13.73 16.04
C SER A 26 -5.17 13.64 17.54
N ASP A 27 -4.49 14.66 18.09
CA ASP A 27 -4.27 14.77 19.53
C ASP A 27 -5.56 15.21 20.23
N ARG A 28 -6.41 14.23 20.51
CA ARG A 28 -7.70 14.39 21.16
C ARG A 28 -7.94 13.31 22.21
N THR A 29 -8.85 13.56 23.13
CA THR A 29 -9.16 12.66 24.26
C THR A 29 -10.62 12.14 24.20
N ASP A 30 -11.24 12.27 23.05
CA ASP A 30 -12.59 11.79 22.78
C ASP A 30 -12.68 11.18 21.39
N THR A 31 -13.70 10.38 21.15
CA THR A 31 -14.04 9.85 19.84
C THR A 31 -15.43 10.31 19.45
N VAL A 32 -15.56 10.89 18.27
CA VAL A 32 -16.82 11.40 17.74
C VAL A 32 -17.16 10.67 16.47
N VAL A 33 -18.41 10.24 16.31
CA VAL A 33 -18.89 9.60 15.10
C VAL A 33 -20.09 10.35 14.55
N LEU A 34 -20.02 10.72 13.27
CA LEU A 34 -21.14 11.32 12.53
C LEU A 34 -21.54 10.36 11.43
N VAL A 35 -22.83 10.07 11.34
CA VAL A 35 -23.42 9.22 10.30
C VAL A 35 -24.50 10.00 9.59
N GLU A 36 -24.35 10.22 8.29
CA GLU A 36 -25.26 11.01 7.47
C GLU A 36 -25.60 10.27 6.16
N PRO A 37 -26.81 10.41 5.62
CA PRO A 37 -27.11 9.93 4.28
C PRO A 37 -26.29 10.73 3.26
N ILE A 38 -25.79 10.10 2.19
CA ILE A 38 -25.11 10.83 1.13
C ILE A 38 -26.06 11.75 0.39
N ASN A 39 -27.31 11.31 0.22
CA ASN A 39 -28.35 12.12 -0.36
C ASN A 39 -29.60 12.11 0.55
N GLU A 40 -29.90 13.24 1.17
CA GLU A 40 -31.05 13.42 2.05
C GLU A 40 -32.41 13.23 1.36
N ALA A 41 -32.47 13.37 0.03
CA ALA A 41 -33.71 13.11 -0.73
C ALA A 41 -33.88 11.61 -1.07
N SER A 42 -32.86 10.77 -0.82
CA SER A 42 -32.89 9.33 -1.09
C SER A 42 -33.44 8.58 0.14
N ALA A 43 -34.59 7.98 0.00
CA ALA A 43 -35.17 7.13 1.05
C ALA A 43 -34.30 5.92 1.40
N SER A 44 -33.49 5.40 0.44
CA SER A 44 -32.54 4.33 0.66
C SER A 44 -31.36 4.78 1.50
N ASP A 45 -30.81 5.96 1.24
CA ASP A 45 -29.67 6.50 1.99
C ASP A 45 -30.07 6.87 3.42
N LEU A 46 -31.24 7.51 3.59
CA LEU A 46 -31.83 7.76 4.90
C LEU A 46 -31.99 6.46 5.70
N LYS A 47 -32.49 5.41 5.05
CA LYS A 47 -32.65 4.10 5.69
C LYS A 47 -31.32 3.45 6.09
N VAL A 48 -30.29 3.53 5.26
CA VAL A 48 -28.96 3.01 5.61
C VAL A 48 -28.37 3.81 6.77
N ALA A 49 -28.41 5.15 6.70
CA ALA A 49 -27.91 6.01 7.77
C ALA A 49 -28.61 5.73 9.11
N SER A 50 -29.95 5.60 9.11
CA SER A 50 -30.73 5.33 10.34
C SER A 50 -30.49 3.92 10.93
N LYS A 51 -29.97 2.97 10.13
CA LYS A 51 -29.68 1.60 10.55
C LYS A 51 -28.20 1.34 10.76
N THR A 52 -27.35 2.33 10.54
CA THR A 52 -25.92 2.22 10.83
C THR A 52 -25.75 2.17 12.35
N GLU A 53 -25.18 1.07 12.82
CA GLU A 53 -24.92 0.83 14.23
C GLU A 53 -23.58 1.46 14.62
N VAL A 54 -23.57 2.21 15.72
CA VAL A 54 -22.38 2.78 16.33
C VAL A 54 -22.37 2.38 17.80
N ASP A 55 -21.41 1.59 18.20
CA ASP A 55 -21.24 1.11 19.57
C ASP A 55 -19.80 1.32 20.05
N PHE A 56 -19.64 1.57 21.33
CA PHE A 56 -18.33 1.70 21.96
C PHE A 56 -18.29 0.95 23.28
N ALA A 57 -17.47 -0.07 23.34
CA ALA A 57 -17.28 -0.88 24.53
C ALA A 57 -15.84 -1.35 24.66
N GLY A 58 -15.28 -1.33 25.88
CA GLY A 58 -13.96 -1.89 26.17
C GLY A 58 -12.82 -1.29 25.34
N GLY A 59 -12.87 -0.01 24.97
CA GLY A 59 -11.86 0.65 24.14
C GLY A 59 -11.98 0.32 22.64
N GLN A 60 -13.07 -0.32 22.22
CA GLN A 60 -13.36 -0.60 20.82
C GLN A 60 -14.61 0.16 20.36
N LEU A 61 -14.42 0.98 19.32
CA LEU A 61 -15.50 1.54 18.53
C LEU A 61 -15.90 0.54 17.44
N THR A 62 -17.17 0.26 17.31
CA THR A 62 -17.71 -0.55 16.21
C THR A 62 -18.68 0.29 15.40
N VAL A 63 -18.42 0.42 14.10
CA VAL A 63 -19.32 1.08 13.15
C VAL A 63 -19.71 0.08 12.08
N LYS A 64 -21.00 -0.22 11.97
CA LYS A 64 -21.48 -1.26 11.07
C LYS A 64 -22.70 -0.79 10.29
N THR A 65 -22.60 -0.88 8.95
CA THR A 65 -23.77 -0.71 8.07
C THR A 65 -24.43 -2.06 7.86
N THR A 66 -25.73 -2.15 8.18
CA THR A 66 -26.54 -3.31 7.84
C THR A 66 -27.10 -3.14 6.45
N VAL A 67 -26.50 -3.84 5.46
CA VAL A 67 -27.07 -3.90 4.11
C VAL A 67 -28.07 -5.05 4.07
N SER A 68 -29.34 -4.77 3.96
CA SER A 68 -30.29 -5.79 3.48
C SER A 68 -30.20 -5.82 1.94
N GLY A 69 -29.86 -6.98 1.41
CA GLY A 69 -29.37 -7.34 0.08
C GLY A 69 -29.98 -6.75 -1.20
N ASP A 70 -30.98 -5.88 -1.14
CA ASP A 70 -31.69 -5.43 -2.34
C ASP A 70 -31.78 -3.91 -2.54
N LYS A 71 -31.22 -3.09 -1.66
CA LYS A 71 -31.39 -1.64 -1.78
C LYS A 71 -30.06 -0.90 -1.65
N ARG A 72 -29.61 -0.41 -2.77
CA ARG A 72 -28.44 0.44 -2.95
C ARG A 72 -28.66 1.80 -2.25
N GLY A 73 -28.43 1.86 -0.95
CA GLY A 73 -28.30 3.10 -0.22
C GLY A 73 -26.84 3.33 0.16
N SER A 74 -26.45 4.57 0.24
CA SER A 74 -25.10 4.99 0.60
C SER A 74 -25.11 5.91 1.82
N VAL A 75 -24.04 5.83 2.61
CA VAL A 75 -23.90 6.59 3.86
C VAL A 75 -22.53 7.22 3.95
N ALA A 76 -22.46 8.44 4.44
CA ALA A 76 -21.25 9.12 4.83
C ALA A 76 -21.01 8.92 6.34
N ILE A 77 -19.81 8.50 6.70
CA ILE A 77 -19.41 8.25 8.09
C ILE A 77 -18.14 9.03 8.37
N ALA A 78 -18.20 9.97 9.31
CA ALA A 78 -17.01 10.65 9.80
C ALA A 78 -16.67 10.15 11.21
N ILE A 79 -15.42 9.80 11.44
CA ILE A 79 -14.90 9.29 12.71
C ILE A 79 -13.68 10.13 13.08
N ASP A 80 -13.82 10.90 14.14
CA ASP A 80 -12.68 11.59 14.74
C ASP A 80 -12.24 10.81 15.98
N LEU A 81 -10.95 10.48 16.07
CA LEU A 81 -10.42 9.61 17.13
C LEU A 81 -9.01 10.02 17.56
N PRO A 82 -8.51 9.55 18.71
CA PRO A 82 -7.14 9.81 19.14
C PRO A 82 -6.11 9.28 18.15
N ALA A 83 -4.99 10.01 18.02
CA ALA A 83 -3.80 9.56 17.30
C ALA A 83 -3.37 8.16 17.75
N ASP A 84 -2.64 7.45 16.89
CA ASP A 84 -2.15 6.08 17.10
C ASP A 84 -3.24 5.02 17.34
N SER A 85 -4.50 5.34 17.11
CA SER A 85 -5.59 4.38 17.18
C SER A 85 -5.48 3.33 16.08
N ARG A 86 -5.86 2.09 16.41
CA ARG A 86 -5.90 0.97 15.46
C ARG A 86 -7.15 1.07 14.59
N LEU A 87 -6.99 0.86 13.29
CA LEU A 87 -8.10 0.77 12.35
C LEU A 87 -8.27 -0.66 11.83
N VAL A 88 -9.46 -1.24 11.98
CA VAL A 88 -9.84 -2.51 11.36
C VAL A 88 -10.98 -2.22 10.39
N ALA A 89 -10.72 -2.31 9.09
CA ALA A 89 -11.66 -1.96 8.06
C ALA A 89 -12.06 -3.17 7.21
N ASN A 90 -13.35 -3.51 7.22
CA ASN A 90 -13.96 -4.52 6.37
C ASN A 90 -14.87 -3.84 5.35
N LEU A 91 -14.44 -3.80 4.10
CA LEU A 91 -14.99 -2.92 3.07
C LEU A 91 -15.54 -3.69 1.88
N ALA A 92 -16.75 -3.34 1.48
CA ALA A 92 -17.32 -3.76 0.21
C ALA A 92 -17.90 -2.54 -0.51
N TYR A 93 -17.41 -2.25 -1.73
CA TYR A 93 -17.86 -1.11 -2.54
C TYR A 93 -17.85 0.24 -1.78
N SER A 94 -16.81 0.45 -0.97
CA SER A 94 -16.71 1.58 -0.08
C SER A 94 -15.42 2.35 -0.30
N SER A 95 -15.41 3.63 0.09
CA SER A 95 -14.21 4.43 0.17
C SER A 95 -13.87 4.76 1.61
N VAL A 96 -12.56 4.70 1.93
CA VAL A 96 -12.02 5.13 3.23
C VAL A 96 -10.92 6.15 2.98
N HIS A 97 -11.01 7.27 3.65
CA HIS A 97 -9.97 8.28 3.69
C HIS A 97 -9.59 8.54 5.14
N ALA A 98 -8.34 8.31 5.49
CA ALA A 98 -7.85 8.52 6.84
C ALA A 98 -6.71 9.53 6.85
N ASP A 99 -6.91 10.60 7.60
CA ASP A 99 -5.96 11.67 7.82
C ASP A 99 -5.31 11.55 9.21
N GLY A 100 -4.05 11.89 9.32
CA GLY A 100 -3.26 11.87 10.54
C GLY A 100 -2.68 10.50 10.90
N PRO A 101 -1.98 10.39 12.05
CA PRO A 101 -1.26 9.18 12.41
C PRO A 101 -2.19 8.11 12.99
N LEU A 102 -2.27 6.98 12.32
CA LEU A 102 -2.91 5.76 12.81
C LEU A 102 -1.86 4.75 13.29
N GLY A 103 -2.23 3.94 14.26
CA GLY A 103 -1.47 2.78 14.70
C GLY A 103 -1.49 1.65 13.66
N ALA A 104 -1.62 0.40 14.15
CA ALA A 104 -1.74 -0.74 13.25
C ALA A 104 -3.07 -0.73 12.50
N CYS A 105 -3.01 -0.91 11.19
CA CYS A 105 -4.17 -1.00 10.31
C CYS A 105 -4.37 -2.43 9.81
N GLU A 106 -5.61 -2.90 9.85
CA GLU A 106 -6.05 -4.17 9.28
C GLU A 106 -7.13 -3.89 8.24
N LEU A 107 -6.89 -4.29 6.99
CA LEU A 107 -7.74 -3.98 5.85
C LEU A 107 -8.22 -5.25 5.16
N HIS A 108 -9.52 -5.46 5.13
CA HIS A 108 -10.17 -6.49 4.32
C HIS A 108 -11.07 -5.80 3.31
N MET A 109 -10.68 -5.82 2.04
CA MET A 109 -11.39 -5.09 1.00
C MET A 109 -11.81 -6.02 -0.14
N ALA A 110 -13.11 -6.16 -0.34
CA ALA A 110 -13.63 -6.83 -1.53
C ALA A 110 -13.46 -5.95 -2.77
N SER A 111 -13.84 -4.69 -2.66
CA SER A 111 -13.58 -3.65 -3.68
C SER A 111 -13.80 -2.26 -3.10
N GLY A 112 -13.12 -1.26 -3.64
CA GLY A 112 -13.25 0.13 -3.19
C GLY A 112 -11.97 0.92 -3.36
N GLN A 113 -11.89 2.01 -2.59
CA GLN A 113 -10.72 2.88 -2.54
C GLN A 113 -10.36 3.17 -1.10
N VAL A 114 -9.08 3.06 -0.77
CA VAL A 114 -8.55 3.36 0.56
C VAL A 114 -7.38 4.32 0.43
N GLN A 115 -7.44 5.41 1.17
CA GLN A 115 -6.34 6.35 1.30
C GLN A 115 -6.01 6.52 2.78
N LEU A 116 -4.77 6.23 3.14
CA LEU A 116 -4.24 6.37 4.50
C LEU A 116 -3.03 7.31 4.46
N ASP A 117 -2.98 8.29 5.35
CA ASP A 117 -1.88 9.24 5.40
C ASP A 117 -0.65 8.61 6.07
N HIS A 118 -0.67 8.45 7.38
CA HIS A 118 0.43 7.86 8.16
C HIS A 118 -0.08 6.65 8.95
N ILE A 119 0.60 5.52 8.79
CA ILE A 119 0.30 4.31 9.55
C ILE A 119 1.56 3.70 10.14
N ASP A 120 1.40 3.06 11.28
CA ASP A 120 2.48 2.34 11.91
C ASP A 120 2.75 0.99 11.22
N ALA A 121 1.73 0.17 11.05
CA ALA A 121 1.83 -1.13 10.40
C ALA A 121 0.55 -1.45 9.61
N LEU A 122 0.68 -2.31 8.59
CA LEU A 122 -0.44 -2.77 7.76
C LEU A 122 -0.48 -4.29 7.65
N GLN A 123 -1.68 -4.84 7.84
CA GLN A 123 -2.06 -6.16 7.36
C GLN A 123 -3.25 -6.00 6.43
N ALA A 124 -3.11 -6.35 5.14
CA ALA A 124 -4.17 -6.15 4.17
C ALA A 124 -4.48 -7.40 3.37
N ASN A 125 -5.77 -7.63 3.13
CA ASN A 125 -6.28 -8.62 2.19
C ASN A 125 -7.23 -7.92 1.23
N ILE A 126 -6.84 -7.81 -0.05
CA ILE A 126 -7.50 -6.95 -1.04
C ILE A 126 -7.89 -7.79 -2.24
N ALA A 127 -9.19 -7.99 -2.47
CA ALA A 127 -9.62 -8.71 -3.67
C ALA A 127 -9.47 -7.84 -4.92
N ALA A 128 -9.92 -6.57 -4.87
CA ALA A 128 -9.79 -5.61 -5.95
C ALA A 128 -9.89 -4.16 -5.44
N GLY A 129 -9.45 -3.19 -6.23
CA GLY A 129 -9.58 -1.76 -5.92
C GLY A 129 -8.26 -1.02 -5.89
N GLU A 130 -8.26 0.11 -5.19
CA GLU A 130 -7.08 0.98 -5.08
C GLU A 130 -6.78 1.31 -3.62
N VAL A 131 -5.50 1.19 -3.25
CA VAL A 131 -5.02 1.57 -1.92
C VAL A 131 -3.83 2.51 -2.08
N ALA A 132 -3.92 3.68 -1.46
CA ALA A 132 -2.84 4.65 -1.41
C ALA A 132 -2.45 4.90 0.06
N ILE A 133 -1.16 4.85 0.35
CA ILE A 133 -0.62 5.06 1.69
C ILE A 133 0.51 6.07 1.59
N GLY A 134 0.43 7.15 2.34
CA GLY A 134 1.49 8.17 2.38
C GLY A 134 2.76 7.62 3.01
N HIS A 135 2.64 7.08 4.22
CA HIS A 135 3.79 6.66 5.01
C HIS A 135 3.51 5.40 5.84
N ILE A 136 4.44 4.44 5.80
CA ILE A 136 4.43 3.23 6.63
C ILE A 136 5.67 3.24 7.53
N ALA A 137 5.46 3.32 8.85
CA ALA A 137 6.56 3.43 9.80
C ALA A 137 7.27 2.09 10.06
N ARG A 138 6.53 0.98 10.14
CA ARG A 138 7.07 -0.35 10.44
C ARG A 138 6.80 -1.34 9.32
N ARG A 139 5.99 -2.31 9.52
CA ARG A 139 5.79 -3.44 8.61
C ARG A 139 4.47 -3.37 7.86
N ALA A 140 4.49 -3.68 6.56
CA ALA A 140 3.29 -3.95 5.79
C ALA A 140 3.32 -5.36 5.20
N ASN A 141 2.19 -6.08 5.34
CA ASN A 141 1.93 -7.33 4.65
C ASN A 141 0.63 -7.18 3.86
N ILE A 142 0.71 -7.40 2.57
CA ILE A 142 -0.39 -7.13 1.64
C ILE A 142 -0.58 -8.35 0.74
N ASP A 143 -1.74 -8.97 0.83
CA ASP A 143 -2.11 -10.12 0.03
C ASP A 143 -3.38 -9.82 -0.77
N GLY A 144 -3.50 -10.39 -1.98
CA GLY A 144 -4.78 -10.27 -2.67
C GLY A 144 -4.82 -10.61 -4.15
N GLY A 145 -5.87 -10.12 -4.77
CA GLY A 145 -6.19 -10.31 -6.18
C GLY A 145 -5.53 -9.28 -7.09
N GLY A 146 -6.33 -8.65 -7.94
CA GLY A 146 -5.88 -7.60 -8.85
C GLY A 146 -6.21 -6.21 -8.32
N PHE A 147 -5.24 -5.49 -7.80
CA PHE A 147 -5.41 -4.17 -7.21
C PHE A 147 -4.30 -3.20 -7.59
N VAL A 148 -4.54 -1.93 -7.37
CA VAL A 148 -3.52 -0.88 -7.50
C VAL A 148 -3.08 -0.47 -6.09
N MET A 149 -1.77 -0.54 -5.83
CA MET A 149 -1.15 -0.13 -4.58
C MET A 149 -0.21 1.05 -4.83
N ARG A 150 -0.33 2.10 -4.03
CA ARG A 150 0.63 3.21 -4.01
C ARG A 150 1.11 3.44 -2.58
N ILE A 151 2.42 3.40 -2.40
CA ILE A 151 3.08 3.68 -1.11
C ILE A 151 4.06 4.83 -1.34
N GLY A 152 3.86 5.96 -0.66
CA GLY A 152 4.78 7.10 -0.76
C GLY A 152 6.13 6.77 -0.13
N GLU A 153 6.14 6.48 1.16
CA GLU A 153 7.34 6.11 1.90
C GLU A 153 7.14 4.84 2.74
N ALA A 154 8.07 3.91 2.64
CA ALA A 154 8.12 2.70 3.48
C ALA A 154 9.40 2.70 4.32
N LYS A 155 9.31 3.06 5.61
CA LYS A 155 10.44 2.98 6.55
C LYS A 155 10.67 1.56 7.05
N GLY A 156 9.63 0.76 7.09
CA GLY A 156 9.71 -0.65 7.44
C GLY A 156 9.57 -1.58 6.25
N THR A 157 9.68 -2.87 6.50
CA THR A 157 9.61 -3.91 5.46
C THR A 157 8.22 -3.99 4.82
N VAL A 158 8.18 -4.19 3.51
CA VAL A 158 6.94 -4.40 2.76
C VAL A 158 6.97 -5.77 2.09
N GLY A 159 6.03 -6.63 2.47
CA GLY A 159 5.68 -7.85 1.76
C GLY A 159 4.39 -7.65 0.97
N LEU A 160 4.42 -7.92 -0.34
CA LEU A 160 3.25 -7.82 -1.20
C LEU A 160 3.14 -9.07 -2.07
N SER A 161 1.97 -9.70 -2.03
CA SER A 161 1.64 -10.84 -2.88
C SER A 161 0.31 -10.61 -3.57
N SER A 162 0.29 -10.65 -4.91
CA SER A 162 -0.92 -10.38 -5.69
C SER A 162 -1.08 -11.33 -6.87
N SER A 163 -2.31 -11.52 -7.32
CA SER A 163 -2.54 -12.21 -8.60
C SER A 163 -2.23 -11.31 -9.79
N GLY A 164 -2.38 -9.98 -9.64
CA GLY A 164 -2.12 -9.00 -10.69
C GLY A 164 -2.28 -7.57 -10.18
N GLY A 165 -2.22 -6.61 -11.10
CA GLY A 165 -2.37 -5.19 -10.78
C GLY A 165 -1.07 -4.41 -10.89
N GLN A 166 -0.94 -3.36 -10.12
CA GLN A 166 0.23 -2.50 -10.14
C GLN A 166 0.60 -2.07 -8.72
N ALA A 167 1.88 -2.13 -8.38
CA ALA A 167 2.40 -1.56 -7.16
C ALA A 167 3.44 -0.48 -7.49
N TRP A 168 3.23 0.72 -6.96
CA TRP A 168 4.17 1.82 -6.99
C TRP A 168 4.65 2.14 -5.57
N ILE A 169 5.96 2.27 -5.40
CA ILE A 169 6.61 2.62 -4.13
C ILE A 169 7.56 3.78 -4.38
N GLY A 170 7.28 4.93 -3.79
CA GLY A 170 8.11 6.13 -3.97
C GLY A 170 9.49 5.97 -3.33
N HIS A 171 9.55 5.69 -2.03
CA HIS A 171 10.82 5.50 -1.34
C HIS A 171 10.76 4.34 -0.33
N ALA A 172 11.59 3.34 -0.55
CA ALA A 172 11.79 2.22 0.38
C ALA A 172 13.10 2.39 1.15
N PHE A 173 13.01 2.48 2.47
CA PHE A 173 14.14 2.56 3.39
C PHE A 173 14.52 1.19 3.96
N ALA A 174 13.66 0.19 3.82
CA ALA A 174 13.85 -1.17 4.28
C ALA A 174 13.47 -2.18 3.18
N ASP A 175 13.74 -3.45 3.44
CA ASP A 175 13.62 -4.51 2.45
C ASP A 175 12.19 -4.66 1.88
N LEU A 176 12.13 -4.91 0.58
CA LEU A 176 10.91 -5.20 -0.16
C LEU A 176 10.89 -6.66 -0.62
N ASP A 177 9.77 -7.34 -0.40
CA ASP A 177 9.48 -8.67 -0.95
C ASP A 177 8.16 -8.63 -1.73
N LEU A 178 8.28 -8.59 -3.06
CA LEU A 178 7.17 -8.33 -3.97
C LEU A 178 6.95 -9.53 -4.90
N SER A 179 5.75 -10.06 -4.92
CA SER A 179 5.39 -11.15 -5.81
C SER A 179 4.06 -10.92 -6.51
N SER A 180 3.97 -11.24 -7.80
CA SER A 180 2.73 -11.12 -8.56
C SER A 180 2.61 -12.19 -9.63
N GLY A 181 1.38 -12.60 -9.92
CA GLY A 181 1.09 -13.41 -11.11
C GLY A 181 1.21 -12.59 -12.39
N SER A 182 0.53 -11.44 -12.46
CA SER A 182 0.55 -10.55 -13.64
C SER A 182 0.48 -9.08 -13.21
N GLY A 183 1.54 -8.56 -12.64
CA GLY A 183 1.57 -7.20 -12.14
C GLY A 183 2.91 -6.52 -12.37
N ASN A 184 2.86 -5.20 -12.49
CA ASN A 184 4.04 -4.37 -12.60
C ASN A 184 4.46 -3.86 -11.23
N PHE A 185 5.76 -3.79 -11.02
CA PHE A 185 6.37 -3.15 -9.86
C PHE A 185 7.18 -1.94 -10.32
N ASP A 186 6.88 -0.79 -9.75
CA ASP A 186 7.57 0.47 -10.00
C ASP A 186 8.06 1.05 -8.67
N ILE A 187 9.37 1.08 -8.46
CA ILE A 187 10.01 1.59 -7.25
C ILE A 187 10.87 2.78 -7.65
N ASP A 188 10.53 3.99 -7.20
CA ASP A 188 11.31 5.17 -7.57
C ASP A 188 12.69 5.16 -6.90
N ARG A 189 12.74 4.85 -5.60
CA ARG A 189 13.99 4.77 -4.85
C ARG A 189 13.97 3.66 -3.82
N ALA A 190 15.08 2.93 -3.71
CA ALA A 190 15.31 1.97 -2.65
C ALA A 190 16.70 2.14 -2.02
N ASP A 191 16.70 2.21 -0.69
CA ASP A 191 17.89 2.27 0.15
C ASP A 191 18.08 0.94 0.93
N ALA A 192 17.59 -0.19 0.38
CA ALA A 192 17.66 -1.51 0.99
C ALA A 192 17.50 -2.61 -0.08
N SER A 193 17.43 -3.87 0.35
CA SER A 193 17.31 -4.98 -0.59
C SER A 193 15.89 -5.13 -1.15
N ILE A 194 15.81 -5.58 -2.41
CA ILE A 194 14.56 -5.82 -3.12
C ILE A 194 14.56 -7.26 -3.65
N THR A 195 13.53 -8.00 -3.31
CA THR A 195 13.16 -9.22 -4.02
C THR A 195 11.85 -8.97 -4.75
N ALA A 196 11.85 -9.04 -6.08
CA ALA A 196 10.65 -8.85 -6.88
C ALA A 196 10.51 -9.95 -7.92
N THR A 197 9.37 -10.63 -7.91
CA THR A 197 9.07 -11.73 -8.83
C THR A 197 7.70 -11.53 -9.47
N THR A 198 7.63 -11.61 -10.79
CA THR A 198 6.35 -11.60 -11.52
C THR A 198 6.36 -12.65 -12.64
N ALA A 199 5.22 -13.31 -12.87
CA ALA A 199 5.15 -14.21 -14.02
C ALA A 199 4.94 -13.43 -15.32
N SER A 200 4.20 -12.30 -15.26
CA SER A 200 4.00 -11.43 -16.42
C SER A 200 3.88 -9.98 -15.96
N GLY A 201 4.86 -9.16 -16.27
CA GLY A 201 4.89 -7.76 -15.90
C GLY A 201 6.29 -7.19 -15.86
N ALA A 202 6.39 -5.88 -15.90
CA ALA A 202 7.65 -5.15 -15.81
C ALA A 202 8.05 -4.89 -14.35
N ILE A 203 9.35 -4.84 -14.12
CA ILE A 203 9.94 -4.46 -12.82
C ILE A 203 10.87 -3.27 -13.07
N ARG A 204 10.56 -2.13 -12.49
CA ARG A 204 11.36 -0.92 -12.61
C ARG A 204 11.83 -0.45 -11.23
N ILE A 205 13.12 -0.21 -11.11
CA ILE A 205 13.75 0.44 -9.97
C ILE A 205 14.46 1.68 -10.48
N GLY A 206 13.94 2.86 -10.15
CA GLY A 206 14.50 4.13 -10.61
C GLY A 206 15.87 4.42 -10.02
N ARG A 207 16.05 4.18 -8.72
CA ARG A 207 17.35 4.37 -8.04
C ARG A 207 17.55 3.34 -6.92
N LEU A 208 18.61 2.56 -7.02
CA LEU A 208 19.08 1.67 -5.97
C LEU A 208 20.40 2.20 -5.40
N THR A 209 20.48 2.42 -4.09
CA THR A 209 21.65 3.02 -3.43
C THR A 209 22.55 2.00 -2.75
N HIS A 210 21.97 0.96 -2.14
CA HIS A 210 22.70 -0.16 -1.54
C HIS A 210 21.83 -1.40 -1.41
N GLY A 211 22.43 -2.54 -1.03
CA GLY A 211 21.72 -3.80 -0.85
C GLY A 211 21.74 -4.69 -2.08
N GLN A 212 20.80 -5.62 -2.15
CA GLN A 212 20.69 -6.60 -3.22
C GLN A 212 19.34 -6.47 -3.94
N ALA A 213 19.35 -6.38 -5.27
CA ALA A 213 18.17 -6.52 -6.10
C ALA A 213 18.12 -7.91 -6.72
N LYS A 214 17.15 -8.73 -6.30
CA LYS A 214 16.85 -10.03 -6.92
C LYS A 214 15.54 -9.93 -7.68
N LEU A 215 15.63 -9.85 -9.00
CA LEU A 215 14.51 -9.51 -9.87
C LEU A 215 14.26 -10.64 -10.88
N MET A 216 13.03 -11.11 -10.94
CA MET A 216 12.63 -12.20 -11.83
C MET A 216 11.33 -11.87 -12.54
N SER A 217 11.33 -11.88 -13.87
CA SER A 217 10.12 -11.80 -14.69
C SER A 217 10.04 -13.00 -15.65
N GLY A 218 8.84 -13.55 -15.81
CA GLY A 218 8.59 -14.52 -16.86
C GLY A 218 8.40 -13.85 -18.22
N SER A 219 7.70 -12.71 -18.24
CA SER A 219 7.46 -11.91 -19.43
C SER A 219 7.28 -10.45 -19.06
N GLY A 220 8.27 -9.65 -19.40
CA GLY A 220 8.34 -8.21 -19.14
C GLY A 220 9.75 -7.72 -18.94
N ASP A 221 9.92 -6.44 -19.09
CA ASP A 221 11.22 -5.78 -19.00
C ASP A 221 11.62 -5.57 -17.56
N ILE A 222 12.94 -5.54 -17.32
CA ILE A 222 13.53 -5.22 -16.02
C ILE A 222 14.44 -4.00 -16.19
N GLU A 223 14.14 -2.92 -15.49
CA GLU A 223 14.97 -1.70 -15.52
C GLU A 223 15.48 -1.40 -14.10
N VAL A 224 16.79 -1.15 -13.98
CA VAL A 224 17.44 -0.80 -12.71
C VAL A 224 18.37 0.37 -12.89
N GLY A 225 18.03 1.47 -12.20
CA GLY A 225 18.93 2.60 -12.00
C GLY A 225 19.79 2.41 -10.76
N ILE A 226 21.12 2.55 -10.91
CA ILE A 226 22.07 2.44 -9.80
C ILE A 226 22.61 3.82 -9.49
N SER A 227 22.66 4.21 -8.21
CA SER A 227 23.19 5.51 -7.78
C SER A 227 24.64 5.70 -8.28
N GLU A 228 24.99 6.94 -8.64
CA GLU A 228 26.30 7.27 -9.25
C GLU A 228 27.49 6.87 -8.36
N ASP A 229 27.38 7.09 -7.05
CA ASP A 229 28.46 6.84 -6.09
C ASP A 229 28.50 5.41 -5.55
N THR A 230 27.79 4.46 -6.21
CA THR A 230 27.63 3.10 -5.70
C THR A 230 28.40 2.11 -6.59
N ALA A 231 29.24 1.29 -5.97
CA ALA A 231 29.87 0.16 -6.66
C ALA A 231 28.85 -0.94 -6.92
N ALA A 232 28.80 -1.47 -8.14
CA ALA A 232 27.81 -2.45 -8.55
C ALA A 232 28.46 -3.78 -8.99
N SER A 233 27.85 -4.89 -8.56
CA SER A 233 28.09 -6.23 -9.10
C SER A 233 26.83 -6.68 -9.84
N ILE A 234 26.95 -6.93 -11.14
CA ILE A 234 25.82 -7.16 -12.04
C ILE A 234 25.89 -8.57 -12.59
N ASP A 235 24.82 -9.35 -12.35
CA ASP A 235 24.59 -10.68 -12.90
C ASP A 235 23.17 -10.73 -13.50
N VAL A 236 23.08 -10.55 -14.81
CA VAL A 236 21.81 -10.39 -15.52
C VAL A 236 21.76 -11.30 -16.76
N ASN A 237 20.57 -11.82 -17.05
CA ASN A 237 20.35 -12.65 -18.23
C ASN A 237 18.91 -12.55 -18.73
N SER A 238 18.72 -12.28 -20.01
CA SER A 238 17.46 -12.45 -20.74
C SER A 238 17.57 -13.65 -21.69
N GLU A 239 16.57 -14.54 -21.65
CA GLU A 239 16.54 -15.68 -22.57
C GLU A 239 16.14 -15.25 -24.01
N ARG A 240 15.21 -14.28 -24.10
CA ARG A 240 14.68 -13.76 -25.38
C ARG A 240 14.42 -12.27 -25.29
N GLY A 241 15.50 -11.50 -25.34
CA GLY A 241 15.54 -10.05 -25.27
C GLY A 241 16.98 -9.57 -25.22
N ALA A 242 17.13 -8.27 -25.22
CA ALA A 242 18.45 -7.62 -25.15
C ALA A 242 18.84 -7.35 -23.68
N VAL A 243 20.15 -7.34 -23.43
CA VAL A 243 20.72 -6.87 -22.15
C VAL A 243 21.54 -5.61 -22.45
N HIS A 244 21.14 -4.51 -21.86
CA HIS A 244 21.81 -3.21 -21.93
C HIS A 244 22.40 -2.86 -20.57
N ASP A 245 23.71 -3.07 -20.41
CA ASP A 245 24.46 -2.73 -19.20
C ASP A 245 25.43 -1.60 -19.50
N SER A 246 25.11 -0.39 -19.04
CA SER A 246 25.97 0.79 -19.17
C SER A 246 26.83 1.06 -17.94
N VAL A 247 26.65 0.31 -16.85
CA VAL A 247 27.35 0.49 -15.58
C VAL A 247 28.67 -0.26 -15.57
N SER A 248 28.70 -1.52 -16.01
CA SER A 248 29.91 -2.35 -16.05
C SER A 248 30.97 -1.83 -17.01
N SER A 249 30.57 -1.05 -18.02
CA SER A 249 31.50 -0.48 -19.02
C SER A 249 32.25 0.76 -18.53
N GLN A 250 31.87 1.35 -17.39
CA GLN A 250 32.48 2.60 -16.91
C GLN A 250 33.67 2.43 -15.97
N GLY A 251 34.23 1.20 -15.83
CA GLY A 251 35.46 0.94 -15.10
C GLY A 251 35.41 1.23 -13.59
N ASN A 252 36.24 0.56 -12.82
CA ASN A 252 36.31 0.58 -11.36
C ASN A 252 36.14 1.98 -10.77
N SER A 253 34.98 2.23 -10.18
CA SER A 253 34.80 3.30 -9.21
C SER A 253 35.69 3.01 -7.99
N GLU A 254 36.24 4.04 -7.38
CA GLU A 254 36.97 3.96 -6.12
C GLU A 254 36.22 3.11 -5.07
N PRO A 255 36.89 2.53 -4.07
CA PRO A 255 36.22 1.75 -3.04
C PRO A 255 35.16 2.62 -2.35
N SER A 256 33.92 2.46 -2.72
CA SER A 256 32.77 3.11 -2.07
C SER A 256 32.28 2.22 -0.93
N ASP A 257 31.91 2.85 0.19
CA ASP A 257 31.27 2.16 1.32
C ASP A 257 29.90 1.56 0.95
N HIS A 258 29.34 1.95 -0.20
CA HIS A 258 28.05 1.49 -0.71
C HIS A 258 28.25 0.51 -1.86
N ARG A 259 27.71 -0.70 -1.70
CA ARG A 259 27.75 -1.75 -2.71
C ARG A 259 26.36 -2.25 -3.02
N VAL A 260 26.09 -2.41 -4.31
CA VAL A 260 24.86 -2.99 -4.85
C VAL A 260 25.16 -4.29 -5.54
N MET A 261 24.34 -5.32 -5.30
CA MET A 261 24.31 -6.54 -6.11
C MET A 261 23.01 -6.60 -6.90
N VAL A 262 23.08 -6.69 -8.22
CA VAL A 262 21.90 -6.85 -9.08
C VAL A 262 21.93 -8.24 -9.70
N HIS A 263 20.91 -9.03 -9.37
CA HIS A 263 20.64 -10.32 -10.00
C HIS A 263 19.28 -10.24 -10.69
N ALA A 264 19.27 -10.13 -12.02
CA ALA A 264 18.05 -9.99 -12.79
C ALA A 264 17.91 -11.05 -13.87
N ARG A 265 16.75 -11.65 -13.98
CA ARG A 265 16.42 -12.70 -14.95
C ARG A 265 15.05 -12.43 -15.57
N THR A 266 14.98 -12.48 -16.90
CA THR A 266 13.71 -12.52 -17.62
C THR A 266 13.73 -13.58 -18.73
N ARG A 267 12.58 -14.16 -19.04
CA ARG A 267 12.48 -15.07 -20.21
C ARG A 267 12.19 -14.30 -21.48
N HIS A 268 11.27 -13.34 -21.42
CA HIS A 268 10.82 -12.54 -22.54
C HIS A 268 10.78 -11.08 -22.11
N GLY A 269 11.71 -10.28 -22.60
CA GLY A 269 11.82 -8.86 -22.27
C GLY A 269 13.28 -8.43 -22.21
N ASP A 270 13.49 -7.15 -22.18
CA ASP A 270 14.80 -6.54 -22.12
C ASP A 270 15.22 -6.29 -20.66
N ILE A 271 16.54 -6.31 -20.43
CA ILE A 271 17.11 -5.89 -19.13
C ILE A 271 17.97 -4.67 -19.36
N ILE A 272 17.64 -3.58 -18.67
CA ILE A 272 18.34 -2.32 -18.75
C ILE A 272 18.93 -1.98 -17.39
N ILE A 273 20.26 -1.92 -17.32
CA ILE A 273 20.99 -1.47 -16.13
C ILE A 273 21.72 -0.17 -16.46
N GLN A 274 21.43 0.87 -15.73
CA GLN A 274 21.98 2.20 -16.01
C GLN A 274 22.28 2.97 -14.72
N ARG A 275 23.04 4.07 -14.84
CA ARG A 275 23.16 5.02 -13.73
C ARG A 275 21.86 5.78 -13.58
N ALA A 276 21.40 5.91 -12.34
CA ALA A 276 20.20 6.71 -12.05
C ALA A 276 20.47 8.18 -12.36
N ALA A 277 19.53 8.85 -13.00
CA ALA A 277 19.59 10.29 -13.18
C ALA A 277 19.62 11.00 -11.82
N SER A 278 20.39 12.06 -11.70
CA SER A 278 20.56 12.88 -10.49
C SER A 278 19.26 13.56 -10.08
#